data_8432bd45bb5422c89403ce3d10802c4a
#
_entry.id   8432bd45bb5422c89403ce3d10802c4a
#
_cell.length_a   1.000
_cell.length_b   1.000
_cell.length_c   1.000
_cell.angle_alpha   90.00
_cell.angle_beta   90.00
_cell.angle_gamma   90.00
#
_symmetry.space_group_name_H-M   'P 1'
#
loop_
_entity.id
_entity.type
_entity.pdbx_description
1 polymer ?
#
loop_
_entity_poly.entity_id
_entity_poly.type
_entity_poly.pdbx_seq_one_letter_code
_entity_poly.pdbx_strand_id
1 'polypeptide(L)'
;MKNKKRHVLILGGSSDIGIEVVKNFLKLGWNVTAHFFKNKKKLETLNKDTKNLNIIKFNFSNYNNPNIEKLMVKKFNEKYDSIINLIGYVDNKGFENTNLNSILKSLTINALIPILIEKMLVKRMLLQKWGRILNCSSIGVKFGGGTNSYNYSLSKHCLEFIPNSYKSWAKKNVFIN
;
A
#
# COMPACT_ATOMS: atom_id res chain seq x y z
N MET A 1 26.00 15.57 12.23
CA MET A 1 24.61 15.64 11.76
C MET A 1 23.83 14.50 12.35
N LYS A 2 22.78 14.71 13.15
CA LYS A 2 21.93 13.61 13.65
C LYS A 2 21.26 12.94 12.45
N ASN A 3 21.57 11.68 12.18
CA ASN A 3 20.93 10.90 11.13
C ASN A 3 19.42 10.94 11.35
N LYS A 4 18.72 11.67 10.50
CA LYS A 4 17.26 11.77 10.54
C LYS A 4 16.69 10.38 10.32
N LYS A 5 15.98 9.82 11.30
CA LYS A 5 15.29 8.54 11.15
C LYS A 5 14.31 8.62 9.98
N ARG A 6 14.41 7.68 9.06
CA ARG A 6 13.47 7.54 7.94
C ARG A 6 12.12 7.00 8.42
N HIS A 7 11.08 7.26 7.66
CA HIS A 7 9.71 6.86 7.97
C HIS A 7 9.11 6.08 6.81
N VAL A 8 8.56 4.89 7.10
CA VAL A 8 7.86 4.06 6.13
C VAL A 8 6.38 3.92 6.46
N LEU A 9 5.53 4.05 5.43
CA LEU A 9 4.12 3.66 5.47
C LEU A 9 4.00 2.25 4.91
N ILE A 10 3.43 1.33 5.70
CA ILE A 10 3.16 -0.05 5.27
C ILE A 10 1.65 -0.25 5.22
N LEU A 11 1.10 -0.27 4.01
CA LEU A 11 -0.30 -0.57 3.75
C LEU A 11 -0.51 -2.07 3.80
N GLY A 12 -1.49 -2.56 4.59
CA GLY A 12 -1.67 -3.99 4.83
C GLY A 12 -0.68 -4.59 5.83
N GLY A 13 -0.15 -3.78 6.74
CA GLY A 13 0.88 -4.16 7.71
C GLY A 13 0.48 -5.26 8.71
N SER A 14 -0.81 -5.58 8.83
CA SER A 14 -1.30 -6.66 9.73
C SER A 14 -1.37 -8.05 9.07
N SER A 15 -1.11 -8.18 7.78
CA SER A 15 -0.99 -9.48 7.10
C SER A 15 0.27 -10.22 7.56
N ASP A 16 0.38 -11.52 7.26
CA ASP A 16 1.56 -12.30 7.64
C ASP A 16 2.84 -11.73 7.03
N ILE A 17 2.81 -11.39 5.74
CA ILE A 17 3.91 -10.69 5.07
C ILE A 17 4.12 -9.31 5.69
N GLY A 18 3.04 -8.56 5.93
CA GLY A 18 3.08 -7.21 6.48
C GLY A 18 3.77 -7.13 7.85
N ILE A 19 3.49 -8.09 8.73
CA ILE A 19 4.13 -8.17 10.05
C ILE A 19 5.64 -8.35 9.93
N GLU A 20 6.11 -9.21 9.04
CA GLU A 20 7.56 -9.42 8.86
C GLU A 20 8.23 -8.18 8.23
N VAL A 21 7.56 -7.51 7.30
CA VAL A 21 8.04 -6.22 6.75
C VAL A 21 8.13 -5.17 7.86
N VAL A 22 7.09 -5.03 8.72
CA VAL A 22 7.10 -4.11 9.87
C VAL A 22 8.29 -4.39 10.80
N LYS A 23 8.48 -5.66 11.19
CA LYS A 23 9.60 -6.07 12.05
C LYS A 23 10.97 -5.69 11.46
N ASN A 24 11.15 -5.93 10.16
CA ASN A 24 12.41 -5.63 9.48
C ASN A 24 12.71 -4.12 9.46
N PHE A 25 11.72 -3.26 9.16
CA PHE A 25 11.92 -1.81 9.19
C PHE A 25 12.18 -1.30 10.62
N LEU A 26 11.53 -1.86 11.63
CA LEU A 26 11.81 -1.54 13.04
C LEU A 26 13.24 -1.92 13.45
N LYS A 27 13.73 -3.12 13.05
CA LYS A 27 15.12 -3.56 13.27
C LYS A 27 16.13 -2.62 12.59
N LEU A 28 15.80 -2.06 11.43
CA LEU A 28 16.61 -1.07 10.72
C LEU A 28 16.55 0.33 11.37
N GLY A 29 15.82 0.49 12.47
CA GLY A 29 15.70 1.76 13.20
C GLY A 29 14.79 2.79 12.55
N TRP A 30 13.97 2.41 11.57
CA TRP A 30 13.01 3.31 10.94
C TRP A 30 11.82 3.61 11.85
N ASN A 31 11.19 4.76 11.65
CA ASN A 31 9.82 4.96 12.09
C ASN A 31 8.88 4.22 11.14
N VAL A 32 7.90 3.51 11.67
CA VAL A 32 6.97 2.70 10.90
C VAL A 32 5.55 3.15 11.19
N THR A 33 4.79 3.45 10.15
CA THR A 33 3.32 3.54 10.22
C THR A 33 2.73 2.34 9.52
N ALA A 34 2.07 1.46 10.28
CA ALA A 34 1.46 0.23 9.79
C ALA A 34 -0.07 0.38 9.71
N HIS A 35 -0.60 0.29 8.48
CA HIS A 35 -2.04 0.28 8.26
C HIS A 35 -2.62 -1.12 8.42
N PHE A 36 -3.81 -1.19 9.04
CA PHE A 36 -4.63 -2.39 9.12
C PHE A 36 -6.12 -2.08 8.90
N PHE A 37 -6.90 -3.12 8.59
CA PHE A 37 -8.35 -3.01 8.50
C PHE A 37 -9.06 -3.80 9.60
N LYS A 38 -8.91 -5.12 9.65
CA LYS A 38 -9.67 -5.99 10.58
C LYS A 38 -8.85 -6.44 11.78
N ASN A 39 -7.69 -7.02 11.54
CA ASN A 39 -6.91 -7.68 12.58
C ASN A 39 -5.71 -6.81 13.00
N LYS A 40 -5.76 -6.29 14.24
CA LYS A 40 -4.70 -5.45 14.80
C LYS A 40 -3.79 -6.20 15.79
N LYS A 41 -4.21 -7.40 16.27
CA LYS A 41 -3.57 -8.08 17.41
C LYS A 41 -2.06 -8.25 17.27
N LYS A 42 -1.59 -8.70 16.09
CA LYS A 42 -0.16 -8.88 15.83
C LYS A 42 0.62 -7.56 15.87
N LEU A 43 0.03 -6.46 15.35
CA LEU A 43 0.64 -5.13 15.40
C LEU A 43 0.67 -4.57 16.82
N GLU A 44 -0.40 -4.75 17.60
CA GLU A 44 -0.46 -4.29 18.99
C GLU A 44 0.58 -5.00 19.86
N THR A 45 0.81 -6.29 19.64
CA THR A 45 1.87 -7.03 20.33
C THR A 45 3.24 -6.41 20.05
N LEU A 46 3.56 -6.11 18.78
CA LEU A 46 4.81 -5.45 18.42
C LEU A 46 4.92 -4.03 18.98
N ASN A 47 3.80 -3.31 19.10
CA ASN A 47 3.79 -1.91 19.55
C ASN A 47 4.08 -1.76 21.05
N LYS A 48 3.84 -2.79 21.84
CA LYS A 48 4.14 -2.78 23.28
C LYS A 48 5.63 -2.56 23.55
N ASP A 49 6.47 -3.09 22.68
CA ASP A 49 7.93 -3.13 22.87
C ASP A 49 8.67 -2.09 22.02
N THR A 50 7.95 -1.27 21.23
CA THR A 50 8.61 -0.33 20.32
C THR A 50 7.96 1.06 20.33
N LYS A 51 8.81 2.10 20.47
CA LYS A 51 8.39 3.51 20.39
C LYS A 51 8.26 4.04 18.95
N ASN A 52 8.72 3.27 17.97
CA ASN A 52 8.83 3.72 16.57
C ASN A 52 7.72 3.15 15.67
N LEU A 53 6.70 2.48 16.23
CA LEU A 53 5.56 1.93 15.49
C LEU A 53 4.31 2.74 15.77
N ASN A 54 3.73 3.31 14.71
CA ASN A 54 2.38 3.89 14.72
C ASN A 54 1.42 2.94 13.99
N ILE A 55 0.22 2.73 14.52
CA ILE A 55 -0.78 1.81 13.95
C ILE A 55 -2.00 2.60 13.51
N ILE A 56 -2.36 2.47 12.23
CA ILE A 56 -3.49 3.20 11.65
C ILE A 56 -4.57 2.22 11.18
N LYS A 57 -5.79 2.39 11.71
CA LYS A 57 -6.97 1.69 11.18
C LYS A 57 -7.59 2.50 10.05
N PHE A 58 -7.83 1.84 8.90
CA PHE A 58 -8.61 2.40 7.81
C PHE A 58 -9.31 1.30 7.01
N ASN A 59 -10.53 1.58 6.52
CA ASN A 59 -11.31 0.63 5.71
C ASN A 59 -11.41 1.13 4.27
N PHE A 60 -10.61 0.57 3.38
CA PHE A 60 -10.64 0.90 1.96
C PHE A 60 -11.86 0.35 1.22
N SER A 61 -12.63 -0.56 1.84
CA SER A 61 -13.89 -1.05 1.23
C SER A 61 -15.00 0.00 1.24
N ASN A 62 -14.83 1.10 1.99
CA ASN A 62 -15.76 2.23 1.99
C ASN A 62 -15.50 3.22 0.84
N TYR A 63 -14.95 2.76 -0.27
CA TYR A 63 -14.55 3.60 -1.41
C TYR A 63 -15.73 4.34 -2.07
N ASN A 64 -16.98 3.90 -1.88
CA ASN A 64 -18.17 4.61 -2.34
C ASN A 64 -18.51 5.86 -1.49
N ASN A 65 -17.81 6.08 -0.38
CA ASN A 65 -17.96 7.31 0.39
C ASN A 65 -17.42 8.50 -0.41
N PRO A 66 -18.22 9.53 -0.73
CA PRO A 66 -17.79 10.68 -1.53
C PRO A 66 -16.64 11.47 -0.87
N ASN A 67 -16.43 11.31 0.43
CA ASN A 67 -15.35 11.94 1.18
C ASN A 67 -14.13 11.03 1.38
N ILE A 68 -14.03 9.87 0.71
CA ILE A 68 -12.97 8.88 0.97
C ILE A 68 -11.56 9.48 0.80
N GLU A 69 -11.33 10.29 -0.23
CA GLU A 69 -10.04 10.95 -0.46
C GLU A 69 -9.70 11.93 0.67
N LYS A 70 -10.65 12.74 1.13
CA LYS A 70 -10.45 13.65 2.27
C LYS A 70 -10.10 12.88 3.55
N LEU A 71 -10.78 11.75 3.79
CA LEU A 71 -10.50 10.87 4.92
C LEU A 71 -9.11 10.24 4.83
N MET A 72 -8.70 9.81 3.63
CA MET A 72 -7.36 9.28 3.37
C MET A 72 -6.30 10.37 3.63
N VAL A 73 -6.48 11.58 3.09
CA VAL A 73 -5.57 12.71 3.35
C VAL A 73 -5.45 12.96 4.85
N LYS A 74 -6.55 13.06 5.59
CA LYS A 74 -6.53 13.26 7.03
C LYS A 74 -5.79 12.14 7.77
N LYS A 75 -5.91 10.90 7.30
CA LYS A 75 -5.37 9.72 7.99
C LYS A 75 -3.90 9.45 7.68
N PHE A 76 -3.47 9.72 6.46
CA PHE A 76 -2.12 9.40 5.96
C PHE A 76 -1.25 10.64 5.71
N ASN A 77 -1.58 11.79 6.31
CA ASN A 77 -0.90 13.08 6.05
C ASN A 77 0.46 13.24 6.76
N GLU A 78 1.15 12.17 7.09
CA GLU A 78 2.50 12.26 7.62
C GLU A 78 3.55 12.35 6.52
N LYS A 79 4.79 12.66 6.89
CA LYS A 79 5.92 12.66 5.97
C LYS A 79 6.53 11.27 5.94
N TYR A 80 6.35 10.57 4.84
CA TYR A 80 6.95 9.25 4.61
C TYR A 80 8.12 9.35 3.62
N ASP A 81 9.17 8.61 3.91
CA ASP A 81 10.30 8.41 3.01
C ASP A 81 10.05 7.19 2.10
N SER A 82 9.31 6.19 2.58
CA SER A 82 8.96 5.01 1.80
C SER A 82 7.49 4.62 1.96
N ILE A 83 6.93 4.00 0.92
CA ILE A 83 5.59 3.39 0.92
C ILE A 83 5.76 1.93 0.49
N ILE A 84 5.25 1.00 1.28
CA ILE A 84 5.16 -0.42 0.94
C ILE A 84 3.69 -0.79 0.87
N ASN A 85 3.21 -1.09 -0.32
CA ASN A 85 1.82 -1.47 -0.53
C ASN A 85 1.69 -3.00 -0.59
N LEU A 86 1.07 -3.56 0.44
CA LEU A 86 0.73 -4.99 0.57
C LEU A 86 -0.79 -5.20 0.59
N ILE A 87 -1.58 -4.21 0.14
CA ILE A 87 -3.04 -4.36 0.08
C ILE A 87 -3.37 -5.46 -0.91
N GLY A 88 -4.25 -6.36 -0.49
CA GLY A 88 -4.81 -7.41 -1.33
C GLY A 88 -6.23 -7.75 -0.89
N TYR A 89 -7.16 -7.65 -1.83
CA TYR A 89 -8.54 -8.12 -1.70
C TYR A 89 -8.79 -9.16 -2.78
N VAL A 90 -9.19 -10.36 -2.36
CA VAL A 90 -9.56 -11.48 -3.24
C VAL A 90 -11.03 -11.78 -3.01
N ASP A 91 -11.82 -11.81 -4.05
CA ASP A 91 -13.26 -12.09 -3.99
C ASP A 91 -13.59 -13.57 -4.26
N ASN A 92 -12.57 -14.40 -4.52
CA ASN A 92 -12.68 -15.84 -4.81
C ASN A 92 -13.65 -16.16 -5.97
N LYS A 93 -13.70 -15.28 -6.99
CA LYS A 93 -14.52 -15.48 -8.19
C LYS A 93 -13.67 -15.77 -9.40
N GLY A 94 -14.08 -16.78 -10.17
CA GLY A 94 -13.61 -17.04 -11.52
C GLY A 94 -14.29 -16.10 -12.53
N PHE A 95 -13.84 -16.16 -13.79
CA PHE A 95 -14.38 -15.35 -14.88
C PHE A 95 -15.89 -15.47 -15.02
N GLU A 96 -16.42 -16.68 -15.01
CA GLU A 96 -17.85 -16.99 -15.19
C GLU A 96 -18.77 -16.36 -14.12
N ASN A 97 -18.24 -16.11 -12.92
CA ASN A 97 -18.98 -15.59 -11.78
C ASN A 97 -18.68 -14.13 -11.48
N THR A 98 -17.94 -13.47 -12.36
CA THR A 98 -17.61 -12.05 -12.18
C THR A 98 -18.76 -11.15 -12.63
N ASN A 99 -18.82 -9.93 -12.09
CA ASN A 99 -19.75 -8.90 -12.50
C ASN A 99 -19.10 -7.52 -12.28
N LEU A 100 -19.71 -6.48 -12.84
CA LEU A 100 -19.17 -5.12 -12.77
C LEU A 100 -18.81 -4.69 -11.35
N ASN A 101 -19.69 -4.93 -10.36
CA ASN A 101 -19.43 -4.53 -8.97
C ASN A 101 -18.23 -5.26 -8.37
N SER A 102 -18.05 -6.55 -8.65
CA SER A 102 -16.92 -7.34 -8.16
C SER A 102 -15.60 -6.90 -8.82
N ILE A 103 -15.62 -6.60 -10.12
CA ILE A 103 -14.47 -6.03 -10.85
C ILE A 103 -14.09 -4.67 -10.26
N LEU A 104 -15.05 -3.75 -10.17
CA LEU A 104 -14.82 -2.40 -9.64
C LEU A 104 -14.28 -2.43 -8.20
N LYS A 105 -14.81 -3.31 -7.35
CA LYS A 105 -14.32 -3.47 -5.99
C LYS A 105 -12.87 -3.93 -5.95
N SER A 106 -12.51 -4.94 -6.73
CA SER A 106 -11.15 -5.47 -6.79
C SER A 106 -10.18 -4.45 -7.36
N LEU A 107 -10.53 -3.80 -8.47
CA LEU A 107 -9.74 -2.71 -9.08
C LEU A 107 -9.54 -1.56 -8.09
N THR A 108 -10.61 -1.12 -7.45
CA THR A 108 -10.53 0.02 -6.54
C THR A 108 -9.64 -0.27 -5.34
N ILE A 109 -9.82 -1.41 -4.67
CA ILE A 109 -9.05 -1.72 -3.45
C ILE A 109 -7.59 -2.07 -3.80
N ASN A 110 -7.35 -2.86 -4.84
CA ASN A 110 -6.03 -3.41 -5.12
C ASN A 110 -5.15 -2.48 -5.97
N ALA A 111 -5.73 -1.56 -6.75
CA ALA A 111 -4.99 -0.69 -7.66
C ALA A 111 -5.28 0.80 -7.42
N LEU A 112 -6.53 1.26 -7.52
CA LEU A 112 -6.84 2.70 -7.52
C LEU A 112 -6.52 3.36 -6.17
N ILE A 113 -6.85 2.74 -5.05
CA ILE A 113 -6.55 3.25 -3.71
C ILE A 113 -5.04 3.38 -3.48
N PRO A 114 -4.20 2.36 -3.74
CA PRO A 114 -2.75 2.51 -3.68
C PRO A 114 -2.22 3.67 -4.54
N ILE A 115 -2.65 3.76 -5.80
CA ILE A 115 -2.25 4.85 -6.72
C ILE A 115 -2.63 6.23 -6.16
N LEU A 116 -3.82 6.39 -5.57
CA LEU A 116 -4.25 7.64 -4.95
C LEU A 116 -3.38 8.00 -3.73
N ILE A 117 -3.03 7.03 -2.89
CA ILE A 117 -2.13 7.24 -1.75
C ILE A 117 -0.73 7.65 -2.24
N GLU A 118 -0.21 6.99 -3.26
CA GLU A 118 1.06 7.36 -3.89
C GLU A 118 1.03 8.79 -4.43
N LYS A 119 -0.01 9.15 -5.19
CA LYS A 119 -0.25 10.51 -5.70
C LYS A 119 -0.24 11.55 -4.59
N MET A 120 -0.88 11.26 -3.46
CA MET A 120 -0.91 12.18 -2.31
C MET A 120 0.47 12.40 -1.68
N LEU A 121 1.27 11.36 -1.59
CA LEU A 121 2.51 11.34 -0.81
C LEU A 121 3.76 11.63 -1.63
N VAL A 122 3.78 11.31 -2.93
CA VAL A 122 4.96 11.42 -3.79
C VAL A 122 5.49 12.85 -3.91
N LYS A 123 4.63 13.87 -3.88
CA LYS A 123 5.04 15.27 -3.97
C LYS A 123 6.09 15.63 -2.90
N ARG A 124 5.90 15.13 -1.68
CA ARG A 124 6.85 15.35 -0.58
C ARG A 124 8.17 14.60 -0.80
N MET A 125 8.14 13.39 -1.37
CA MET A 125 9.33 12.62 -1.75
C MET A 125 10.13 13.34 -2.84
N LEU A 126 9.44 13.91 -3.84
CA LEU A 126 10.07 14.68 -4.91
C LEU A 126 10.74 15.96 -4.41
N LEU A 127 10.13 16.67 -3.44
CA LEU A 127 10.69 17.87 -2.82
C LEU A 127 11.93 17.55 -1.98
N GLN A 128 11.94 16.43 -1.26
CA GLN A 128 13.11 16.01 -0.45
C GLN A 128 14.19 15.28 -1.28
N LYS A 129 13.95 15.05 -2.57
CA LYS A 129 14.84 14.35 -3.50
C LYS A 129 15.21 12.93 -3.01
N TRP A 130 14.25 12.25 -2.40
CA TRP A 130 14.39 10.87 -1.98
C TRP A 130 13.01 10.24 -1.73
N GLY A 131 12.79 9.03 -2.25
CA GLY A 131 11.59 8.24 -1.99
C GLY A 131 11.69 6.83 -2.55
N ARG A 132 11.04 5.87 -1.89
CA ARG A 132 10.92 4.48 -2.36
C ARG A 132 9.47 4.05 -2.23
N ILE A 133 8.89 3.64 -3.34
CA ILE A 133 7.53 3.12 -3.42
C ILE A 133 7.62 1.69 -3.93
N LEU A 134 7.04 0.75 -3.21
CA LEU A 134 6.98 -0.65 -3.58
C LEU A 134 5.53 -1.11 -3.62
N ASN A 135 5.10 -1.65 -4.75
CA ASN A 135 3.81 -2.29 -4.93
C ASN A 135 3.98 -3.81 -4.99
N CYS A 136 3.32 -4.51 -4.06
CA CYS A 136 3.28 -5.97 -4.11
C CYS A 136 2.31 -6.42 -5.20
N SER A 137 2.86 -6.96 -6.28
CA SER A 137 2.11 -7.59 -7.36
C SER A 137 1.69 -9.03 -7.02
N SER A 138 1.47 -9.85 -8.01
CA SER A 138 1.08 -11.24 -7.88
C SER A 138 1.64 -12.07 -9.04
N ILE A 139 1.99 -13.31 -8.75
CA ILE A 139 2.31 -14.29 -9.79
C ILE A 139 1.15 -14.47 -10.78
N GLY A 140 -0.09 -14.22 -10.34
CA GLY A 140 -1.28 -14.23 -11.19
C GLY A 140 -1.26 -13.24 -12.34
N VAL A 141 -0.47 -12.16 -12.24
CA VAL A 141 -0.29 -11.21 -13.36
C VAL A 141 0.37 -11.92 -14.54
N LYS A 142 1.39 -12.73 -14.29
CA LYS A 142 2.13 -13.44 -15.34
C LYS A 142 1.35 -14.58 -15.97
N PHE A 143 0.54 -15.29 -15.20
CA PHE A 143 -0.12 -16.53 -15.61
C PHE A 143 -1.66 -16.44 -15.70
N GLY A 144 -2.24 -15.24 -15.63
CA GLY A 144 -3.70 -15.04 -15.70
C GLY A 144 -4.45 -15.34 -14.40
N GLY A 145 -3.73 -15.76 -13.34
CA GLY A 145 -4.32 -16.16 -12.06
C GLY A 145 -4.83 -17.60 -12.04
N GLY A 146 -5.34 -18.02 -10.88
CA GLY A 146 -6.03 -19.29 -10.72
C GLY A 146 -7.53 -19.17 -11.02
N THR A 147 -8.22 -20.32 -11.03
CA THR A 147 -9.64 -20.46 -11.39
C THR A 147 -10.56 -19.46 -10.66
N ASN A 148 -10.25 -19.10 -9.41
CA ASN A 148 -11.09 -18.23 -8.58
C ASN A 148 -10.40 -16.91 -8.23
N SER A 149 -9.52 -16.39 -9.09
CA SER A 149 -8.78 -15.15 -8.82
C SER A 149 -8.75 -14.18 -10.00
N TYR A 150 -9.76 -14.24 -10.87
CA TYR A 150 -9.81 -13.41 -12.08
C TYR A 150 -9.73 -11.91 -11.76
N ASN A 151 -10.65 -11.40 -10.94
CA ASN A 151 -10.71 -9.98 -10.59
C ASN A 151 -9.45 -9.51 -9.85
N TYR A 152 -8.89 -10.38 -8.99
CA TYR A 152 -7.65 -10.11 -8.28
C TYR A 152 -6.48 -9.96 -9.25
N SER A 153 -6.29 -10.91 -10.16
CA SER A 153 -5.20 -10.89 -11.14
C SER A 153 -5.30 -9.70 -12.07
N LEU A 154 -6.51 -9.40 -12.57
CA LEU A 154 -6.79 -8.20 -13.36
C LEU A 154 -6.40 -6.92 -12.60
N SER A 155 -6.80 -6.81 -11.33
CA SER A 155 -6.51 -5.62 -10.52
C SER A 155 -5.02 -5.46 -10.22
N LYS A 156 -4.29 -6.56 -10.01
CA LYS A 156 -2.84 -6.53 -9.82
C LYS A 156 -2.11 -6.20 -11.11
N HIS A 157 -2.60 -6.63 -12.27
CA HIS A 157 -2.08 -6.23 -13.57
C HIS A 157 -2.22 -4.70 -13.78
N CYS A 158 -3.37 -4.13 -13.41
CA CYS A 158 -3.55 -2.66 -13.44
C CYS A 158 -2.56 -1.93 -12.51
N LEU A 159 -2.25 -2.50 -11.34
CA LEU A 159 -1.29 -1.91 -10.39
C LEU A 159 0.15 -1.89 -10.93
N GLU A 160 0.52 -2.81 -11.82
CA GLU A 160 1.85 -2.85 -12.44
C GLU A 160 2.08 -1.79 -13.52
N PHE A 161 1.05 -1.03 -13.90
CA PHE A 161 1.21 0.02 -14.89
C PHE A 161 2.17 1.11 -14.39
N ILE A 162 3.28 1.28 -15.09
CA ILE A 162 4.30 2.31 -14.81
C ILE A 162 4.19 3.43 -15.83
N PRO A 163 3.60 4.57 -15.49
CA PRO A 163 3.47 5.68 -16.41
C PRO A 163 4.82 6.33 -16.73
N ASN A 164 4.96 6.87 -17.93
CA ASN A 164 6.20 7.52 -18.38
C ASN A 164 6.65 8.69 -17.49
N SER A 165 5.70 9.36 -16.82
CA SER A 165 6.00 10.43 -15.85
C SER A 165 6.92 9.97 -14.71
N TYR A 166 6.93 8.68 -14.33
CA TYR A 166 7.78 8.16 -13.28
C TYR A 166 9.28 8.21 -13.63
N LYS A 167 9.63 8.24 -14.93
CA LYS A 167 11.01 8.45 -15.37
C LYS A 167 11.58 9.77 -14.86
N SER A 168 10.76 10.82 -14.76
CA SER A 168 11.19 12.11 -14.22
C SER A 168 11.45 12.06 -12.71
N TRP A 169 10.81 11.15 -11.99
CA TRP A 169 11.00 10.98 -10.54
C TRP A 169 12.37 10.38 -10.23
N ALA A 170 12.88 9.48 -11.09
CA ALA A 170 14.22 8.89 -10.93
C ALA A 170 15.31 9.97 -10.88
N LYS A 171 15.18 11.07 -11.67
CA LYS A 171 16.09 12.23 -11.62
C LYS A 171 16.11 12.92 -10.26
N LYS A 172 15.08 12.72 -9.44
CA LYS A 172 14.96 13.22 -8.06
C LYS A 172 15.16 12.12 -7.01
N ASN A 173 15.79 11.00 -7.39
CA ASN A 173 16.04 9.87 -6.50
C ASN A 173 14.75 9.31 -5.86
N VAL A 174 13.63 9.36 -6.59
CA VAL A 174 12.36 8.73 -6.20
C VAL A 174 12.08 7.59 -7.16
N PHE A 175 11.97 6.37 -6.61
CA PHE A 175 11.78 5.14 -7.40
C PHE A 175 10.50 4.44 -6.96
N ILE A 176 9.84 3.83 -7.96
CA ILE A 176 8.66 2.97 -7.79
C ILE A 176 8.93 1.63 -8.48
N ASN A 177 8.56 0.54 -7.80
CA ASN A 177 8.69 -0.84 -8.28
C ASN A 177 7.43 -1.64 -7.90
#